data_627dc89ed1382bf91e5cf8638b4357f2
#
_entry.id   627dc89ed1382bf91e5cf8638b4357f2
#
_cell.length_a   1.000
_cell.length_b   1.000
_cell.length_c   1.000
_cell.angle_alpha   90.00
_cell.angle_beta   90.00
_cell.angle_gamma   90.00
#
_symmetry.space_group_name_H-M   'P 1'
#
loop_
_entity.id
_entity.type
_entity.pdbx_description
1 polymer ?
#
loop_
_entity_poly.entity_id
_entity_poly.type
_entity_poly.pdbx_seq_one_letter_code
_entity_poly.pdbx_strand_id
1 'polypeptide(L)'
;MISGATGALAVVMVALVSLHGVEYLFATVVLMGIFQITAAFLRLGKFIRLVPYPVMLGFVNGLAIVIFLAQMSQFQITDLSGNKQWMEGQTLLIMLLLVIITMIVIWGMPKITTIIPAPLAGIIFVAVLVISLDIDVPRVGDLASIKGGLPTFHIPSVPLNTDTLLIILPYALILATIGLIESLLTLNLVGDITGKIGGASQECVAQGIANMVTGFFSGMGGCAMIGQSMINVKSGGRTRISGITASLFLLLFIVIGSSLIEQIPLAALVGVMFMVVIGTFAWQSILVIKRIPRTDVVVMIIVTAITVIYDLAIAVICGVIVSALAYAWNNAIRITGNVAIDDNGNTIYYIEGPLFFGSVQGFSEIFNIESDTDIVIVDFINSRVVDQSALQAIEDLAVKYKKRKKQLQLRHLSTDCHSLLRKAGQLVVDADDDPSYGLAVDYGVKPGVFGKTH
;
A
#
# COMPACT_ATOMS: atom_id res chain seq x y z
N MET A 1 -1.27 2.14 -17.58
CA MET A 1 -0.43 2.77 -16.54
C MET A 1 0.87 3.21 -17.17
N ILE A 2 1.54 4.16 -16.56
CA ILE A 2 2.87 4.64 -16.95
C ILE A 2 3.84 4.19 -15.85
N SER A 3 4.85 3.42 -16.24
CA SER A 3 5.90 2.93 -15.34
C SER A 3 7.21 3.67 -15.59
N GLY A 4 7.97 3.88 -14.53
CA GLY A 4 9.27 4.54 -14.60
C GLY A 4 9.89 4.66 -13.20
N ALA A 5 11.03 5.32 -13.13
CA ALA A 5 11.72 5.58 -11.87
C ALA A 5 10.88 6.50 -10.97
N THR A 6 10.76 6.15 -9.69
CA THR A 6 10.00 6.93 -8.70
C THR A 6 10.91 7.43 -7.58
N GLY A 7 10.52 8.53 -6.95
CA GLY A 7 11.24 9.09 -5.81
C GLY A 7 11.36 8.11 -4.64
N ALA A 8 10.34 7.27 -4.44
CA ALA A 8 10.33 6.26 -3.40
C ALA A 8 11.44 5.21 -3.57
N LEU A 9 11.63 4.72 -4.80
CA LEU A 9 12.69 3.79 -5.12
C LEU A 9 14.06 4.47 -5.13
N ALA A 10 14.12 5.74 -5.58
CA ALA A 10 15.35 6.49 -5.71
C ALA A 10 16.11 6.63 -4.37
N VAL A 11 15.42 6.85 -3.27
CA VAL A 11 16.04 6.98 -1.93
C VAL A 11 16.85 5.74 -1.57
N VAL A 12 16.26 4.55 -1.77
CA VAL A 12 16.91 3.27 -1.48
C VAL A 12 18.07 3.02 -2.44
N MET A 13 17.89 3.36 -3.72
CA MET A 13 18.91 3.21 -4.75
C MET A 13 20.12 4.13 -4.52
N VAL A 14 19.90 5.38 -4.12
CA VAL A 14 20.96 6.33 -3.78
C VAL A 14 21.78 5.82 -2.60
N ALA A 15 21.15 5.28 -1.57
CA ALA A 15 21.85 4.69 -0.43
C ALA A 15 22.75 3.53 -0.86
N LEU A 16 22.27 2.64 -1.73
CA LEU A 16 23.06 1.53 -2.26
C LEU A 16 24.25 2.02 -3.11
N VAL A 17 23.99 2.95 -4.03
CA VAL A 17 25.03 3.48 -4.92
C VAL A 17 26.14 4.21 -4.17
N SER A 18 25.78 5.00 -3.15
CA SER A 18 26.76 5.73 -2.33
C SER A 18 27.69 4.81 -1.53
N LEU A 19 27.22 3.61 -1.17
CA LEU A 19 28.00 2.66 -0.37
C LEU A 19 28.79 1.65 -1.22
N HIS A 20 28.20 1.19 -2.35
CA HIS A 20 28.70 0.04 -3.10
C HIS A 20 28.93 0.32 -4.59
N GLY A 21 28.47 1.47 -5.09
CA GLY A 21 28.64 1.85 -6.49
C GLY A 21 27.48 1.42 -7.39
N VAL A 22 27.54 1.88 -8.64
CA VAL A 22 26.45 1.79 -9.62
C VAL A 22 26.23 0.36 -10.13
N GLU A 23 27.29 -0.45 -10.23
CA GLU A 23 27.20 -1.84 -10.70
C GLU A 23 26.34 -2.70 -9.76
N TYR A 24 26.44 -2.47 -8.44
CA TYR A 24 25.58 -3.12 -7.46
C TYR A 24 24.11 -2.71 -7.61
N LEU A 25 23.84 -1.48 -8.05
CA LEU A 25 22.48 -1.05 -8.35
C LEU A 25 21.90 -1.87 -9.50
N PHE A 26 22.62 -2.03 -10.61
CA PHE A 26 22.11 -2.76 -11.77
C PHE A 26 21.84 -4.23 -11.42
N ALA A 27 22.75 -4.88 -10.68
CA ALA A 27 22.54 -6.23 -10.18
C ALA A 27 21.33 -6.33 -9.25
N THR A 28 21.13 -5.34 -8.36
CA THR A 28 19.99 -5.25 -7.47
C THR A 28 18.67 -5.10 -8.23
N VAL A 29 18.63 -4.31 -9.30
CA VAL A 29 17.44 -4.11 -10.14
C VAL A 29 17.06 -5.39 -10.87
N VAL A 30 18.03 -6.17 -11.36
CA VAL A 30 17.79 -7.49 -11.94
C VAL A 30 17.17 -8.42 -10.90
N LEU A 31 17.75 -8.48 -9.69
CA LEU A 31 17.24 -9.33 -8.60
C LEU A 31 15.86 -8.87 -8.10
N MET A 32 15.61 -7.55 -8.04
CA MET A 32 14.28 -6.96 -7.80
C MET A 32 13.24 -7.51 -8.78
N GLY A 33 13.58 -7.54 -10.07
CA GLY A 33 12.70 -8.07 -11.12
C GLY A 33 12.38 -9.56 -10.90
N ILE A 34 13.37 -10.35 -10.52
CA ILE A 34 13.18 -11.79 -10.19
C ILE A 34 12.22 -11.95 -9.01
N PHE A 35 12.36 -11.14 -7.94
CA PHE A 35 11.45 -11.19 -6.79
C PHE A 35 10.03 -10.80 -7.16
N GLN A 36 9.84 -9.81 -8.02
CA GLN A 36 8.53 -9.39 -8.50
C GLN A 36 7.85 -10.50 -9.32
N ILE A 37 8.59 -11.17 -10.19
CA ILE A 37 8.09 -12.34 -10.95
C ILE A 37 7.73 -13.48 -9.98
N THR A 38 8.60 -13.77 -9.02
CA THR A 38 8.34 -14.81 -7.99
C THR A 38 7.08 -14.49 -7.20
N ALA A 39 6.88 -13.23 -6.80
CA ALA A 39 5.67 -12.77 -6.12
C ALA A 39 4.40 -12.99 -6.97
N ALA A 40 4.51 -12.88 -8.30
CA ALA A 40 3.39 -13.18 -9.20
C ALA A 40 3.03 -14.67 -9.20
N PHE A 41 4.02 -15.58 -9.28
CA PHE A 41 3.79 -17.02 -9.22
C PHE A 41 3.21 -17.46 -7.88
N LEU A 42 3.69 -16.89 -6.79
CA LEU A 42 3.14 -17.10 -5.44
C LEU A 42 1.79 -16.41 -5.23
N ARG A 43 1.28 -15.69 -6.24
CA ARG A 43 0.03 -14.91 -6.19
C ARG A 43 -0.03 -13.89 -5.06
N LEU A 44 1.11 -13.36 -4.64
CA LEU A 44 1.20 -12.38 -3.54
C LEU A 44 0.50 -11.05 -3.87
N GLY A 45 0.29 -10.73 -5.14
CA GLY A 45 -0.51 -9.57 -5.56
C GLY A 45 -1.93 -9.54 -5.00
N LYS A 46 -2.47 -10.67 -4.53
CA LYS A 46 -3.77 -10.71 -3.85
C LYS A 46 -3.75 -10.00 -2.49
N PHE A 47 -2.60 -9.92 -1.83
CA PHE A 47 -2.47 -9.28 -0.51
C PHE A 47 -2.69 -7.77 -0.56
N ILE A 48 -2.61 -7.13 -1.73
CA ILE A 48 -2.97 -5.71 -1.87
C ILE A 48 -4.43 -5.43 -1.45
N ARG A 49 -5.32 -6.42 -1.58
CA ARG A 49 -6.71 -6.32 -1.13
C ARG A 49 -6.86 -6.24 0.40
N LEU A 50 -5.81 -6.60 1.13
CA LEU A 50 -5.77 -6.49 2.59
C LEU A 50 -5.35 -5.09 3.06
N VAL A 51 -4.93 -4.22 2.13
CA VAL A 51 -4.56 -2.85 2.48
C VAL A 51 -5.84 -2.02 2.67
N PRO A 52 -6.19 -1.64 3.90
CA PRO A 52 -7.40 -0.86 4.16
C PRO A 52 -7.29 0.57 3.63
N TYR A 53 -8.42 1.19 3.34
CA TYR A 53 -8.48 2.54 2.81
C TYR A 53 -7.74 3.60 3.66
N PRO A 54 -7.82 3.60 5.01
CA PRO A 54 -7.04 4.52 5.85
C PRO A 54 -5.53 4.39 5.67
N VAL A 55 -5.02 3.17 5.45
CA VAL A 55 -3.60 2.92 5.17
C VAL A 55 -3.20 3.54 3.84
N MET A 56 -4.04 3.39 2.80
CA MET A 56 -3.82 4.02 1.49
C MET A 56 -3.78 5.55 1.59
N LEU A 57 -4.70 6.16 2.33
CA LEU A 57 -4.71 7.61 2.56
C LEU A 57 -3.46 8.08 3.30
N GLY A 58 -3.06 7.37 4.35
CA GLY A 58 -1.83 7.67 5.10
C GLY A 58 -0.58 7.56 4.23
N PHE A 59 -0.49 6.50 3.41
CA PHE A 59 0.59 6.30 2.46
C PHE A 59 0.71 7.44 1.43
N VAL A 60 -0.40 7.81 0.79
CA VAL A 60 -0.43 8.88 -0.23
C VAL A 60 -0.07 10.22 0.37
N ASN A 61 -0.54 10.54 1.58
CA ASN A 61 -0.18 11.76 2.29
C ASN A 61 1.30 11.78 2.68
N GLY A 62 1.81 10.64 3.21
CA GLY A 62 3.22 10.49 3.52
C GLY A 62 4.11 10.66 2.30
N LEU A 63 3.73 10.05 1.16
CA LEU A 63 4.42 10.18 -0.12
C LEU A 63 4.49 11.64 -0.57
N ALA A 64 3.38 12.38 -0.49
CA ALA A 64 3.35 13.80 -0.83
C ALA A 64 4.30 14.63 0.04
N ILE A 65 4.36 14.34 1.35
CA ILE A 65 5.29 15.00 2.28
C ILE A 65 6.74 14.66 1.94
N VAL A 66 7.05 13.39 1.65
CA VAL A 66 8.41 12.97 1.26
C VAL A 66 8.85 13.66 -0.02
N ILE A 67 7.98 13.74 -1.04
CA ILE A 67 8.26 14.48 -2.28
C ILE A 67 8.52 15.96 -1.98
N PHE A 68 7.72 16.58 -1.11
CA PHE A 68 7.93 17.96 -0.71
C PHE A 68 9.28 18.17 -0.03
N LEU A 69 9.62 17.32 0.94
CA LEU A 69 10.90 17.41 1.66
C LEU A 69 12.11 17.18 0.74
N ALA A 70 11.98 16.28 -0.24
CA ALA A 70 13.02 16.06 -1.24
C ALA A 70 13.31 17.31 -2.08
N GLN A 71 12.31 18.19 -2.33
CA GLN A 71 12.53 19.44 -3.04
C GLN A 71 13.31 20.47 -2.20
N MET A 72 13.33 20.33 -0.87
CA MET A 72 14.07 21.27 0.00
C MET A 72 15.58 21.23 -0.27
N SER A 73 16.11 20.10 -0.70
CA SER A 73 17.52 19.96 -1.08
C SER A 73 17.92 20.82 -2.28
N GLN A 74 16.97 21.21 -3.14
CA GLN A 74 17.20 22.04 -4.31
C GLN A 74 17.45 23.52 -3.95
N PHE A 75 17.16 23.92 -2.71
CA PHE A 75 17.43 25.24 -2.15
C PHE A 75 18.76 25.28 -1.38
N GLN A 76 19.59 24.24 -1.55
CA GLN A 76 20.91 24.14 -0.93
C GLN A 76 22.00 24.23 -2.01
N ILE A 77 23.08 24.93 -1.70
CA ILE A 77 24.30 25.03 -2.51
C ILE A 77 25.39 24.24 -1.78
N THR A 78 26.18 23.49 -2.53
CA THR A 78 27.36 22.82 -1.98
C THR A 78 28.53 23.79 -2.00
N ASP A 79 29.06 24.14 -0.84
CA ASP A 79 30.25 24.99 -0.70
C ASP A 79 31.50 24.30 -1.21
N LEU A 80 32.56 25.04 -1.46
CA LEU A 80 33.90 24.53 -1.90
C LEU A 80 34.46 23.47 -0.96
N SER A 81 34.03 23.44 0.29
CA SER A 81 34.38 22.44 1.32
C SER A 81 33.49 21.18 1.31
N GLY A 82 32.53 21.07 0.38
CA GLY A 82 31.58 19.94 0.29
C GLY A 82 30.39 20.02 1.27
N ASN A 83 30.26 21.09 2.05
CA ASN A 83 29.14 21.25 2.97
C ASN A 83 27.92 21.85 2.25
N LYS A 84 26.75 21.30 2.53
CA LYS A 84 25.48 21.83 2.02
C LYS A 84 25.02 22.99 2.88
N GLN A 85 24.86 24.16 2.28
CA GLN A 85 24.34 25.37 2.92
C GLN A 85 23.09 25.83 2.21
N TRP A 86 22.15 26.42 2.95
CA TRP A 86 20.96 27.01 2.33
C TRP A 86 21.32 28.20 1.47
N MET A 87 20.66 28.35 0.33
CA MET A 87 20.77 29.57 -0.48
C MET A 87 20.33 30.76 0.36
N GLU A 88 21.09 31.85 0.29
CA GLU A 88 20.78 33.06 1.06
C GLU A 88 20.61 34.27 0.14
N GLY A 89 19.97 35.31 0.66
CA GLY A 89 19.82 36.58 0.00
C GLY A 89 19.03 36.57 -1.30
N GLN A 90 19.57 37.25 -2.30
CA GLN A 90 18.90 37.49 -3.58
C GLN A 90 18.70 36.19 -4.39
N THR A 91 19.63 35.25 -4.33
CA THR A 91 19.53 33.99 -5.06
C THR A 91 18.35 33.16 -4.60
N LEU A 92 18.14 33.03 -3.28
CA LEU A 92 16.97 32.33 -2.72
C LEU A 92 15.67 32.99 -3.15
N LEU A 93 15.63 34.35 -3.11
CA LEU A 93 14.42 35.08 -3.48
C LEU A 93 14.07 34.89 -4.95
N ILE A 94 15.05 34.94 -5.85
CA ILE A 94 14.86 34.67 -7.28
C ILE A 94 14.38 33.25 -7.50
N MET A 95 15.01 32.27 -6.86
CA MET A 95 14.61 30.87 -6.95
C MET A 95 13.16 30.68 -6.54
N LEU A 96 12.75 31.22 -5.39
CA LEU A 96 11.35 31.15 -4.90
C LEU A 96 10.38 31.84 -5.84
N LEU A 97 10.74 33.02 -6.37
CA LEU A 97 9.93 33.74 -7.34
C LEU A 97 9.68 32.91 -8.60
N LEU A 98 10.72 32.30 -9.16
CA LEU A 98 10.61 31.44 -10.34
C LEU A 98 9.76 30.18 -10.07
N VAL A 99 9.88 29.59 -8.88
CA VAL A 99 9.02 28.48 -8.43
C VAL A 99 7.56 28.93 -8.41
N ILE A 100 7.25 30.06 -7.79
CA ILE A 100 5.89 30.60 -7.71
C ILE A 100 5.35 30.92 -9.11
N ILE A 101 6.14 31.53 -9.98
CA ILE A 101 5.76 31.83 -11.37
C ILE A 101 5.41 30.52 -12.09
N THR A 102 6.26 29.48 -11.95
CA THR A 102 5.98 28.17 -12.53
C THR A 102 4.63 27.62 -12.06
N MET A 103 4.37 27.66 -10.76
CA MET A 103 3.10 27.18 -10.17
C MET A 103 1.90 27.97 -10.69
N ILE A 104 2.02 29.31 -10.82
CA ILE A 104 0.96 30.19 -11.35
C ILE A 104 0.67 29.82 -12.82
N VAL A 105 1.70 29.64 -13.64
CA VAL A 105 1.54 29.25 -15.05
C VAL A 105 0.85 27.89 -15.16
N ILE A 106 1.28 26.90 -14.36
CA ILE A 106 0.67 25.56 -14.35
C ILE A 106 -0.80 25.63 -13.92
N TRP A 107 -1.13 26.43 -12.92
CA TRP A 107 -2.51 26.59 -12.43
C TRP A 107 -3.40 27.36 -13.42
N GLY A 108 -2.83 28.35 -14.11
CA GLY A 108 -3.56 29.21 -15.05
C GLY A 108 -3.73 28.58 -16.45
N MET A 109 -2.77 27.78 -16.92
CA MET A 109 -2.75 27.24 -18.27
C MET A 109 -4.00 26.45 -18.67
N PRO A 110 -4.58 25.56 -17.82
CA PRO A 110 -5.80 24.85 -18.15
C PRO A 110 -7.03 25.73 -18.36
N LYS A 111 -6.99 26.97 -17.88
CA LYS A 111 -8.06 27.95 -18.08
C LYS A 111 -7.97 28.65 -19.44
N ILE A 112 -6.77 28.64 -20.07
CA ILE A 112 -6.51 29.27 -21.35
C ILE A 112 -6.58 28.22 -22.46
N THR A 113 -5.89 27.09 -22.29
CA THR A 113 -5.88 25.99 -23.26
C THR A 113 -5.59 24.64 -22.57
N THR A 114 -6.21 23.60 -23.09
CA THR A 114 -5.97 22.19 -22.68
C THR A 114 -5.11 21.43 -23.68
N ILE A 115 -4.70 22.09 -24.79
CA ILE A 115 -3.89 21.45 -25.84
C ILE A 115 -2.46 21.21 -25.35
N ILE A 116 -1.89 22.20 -24.64
CA ILE A 116 -0.54 22.12 -24.09
C ILE A 116 -0.62 21.61 -22.64
N PRO A 117 0.09 20.54 -22.28
CA PRO A 117 0.16 20.10 -20.88
C PRO A 117 0.68 21.23 -19.97
N ALA A 118 -0.07 21.54 -18.91
CA ALA A 118 0.24 22.67 -18.04
C ALA A 118 1.65 22.61 -17.43
N PRO A 119 2.19 21.46 -16.97
CA PRO A 119 3.57 21.38 -16.49
C PRO A 119 4.60 21.75 -17.57
N LEU A 120 4.39 21.30 -18.81
CA LEU A 120 5.28 21.63 -19.93
C LEU A 120 5.27 23.15 -20.21
N ALA A 121 4.10 23.76 -20.21
CA ALA A 121 3.97 25.20 -20.40
C ALA A 121 4.72 25.98 -19.29
N GLY A 122 4.62 25.54 -18.03
CA GLY A 122 5.35 26.13 -16.91
C GLY A 122 6.88 26.04 -17.07
N ILE A 123 7.37 24.87 -17.46
CA ILE A 123 8.81 24.66 -17.70
C ILE A 123 9.31 25.55 -18.84
N ILE A 124 8.63 25.54 -19.99
CA ILE A 124 9.04 26.33 -21.16
C ILE A 124 9.00 27.81 -20.85
N PHE A 125 7.92 28.29 -20.21
CA PHE A 125 7.78 29.71 -19.89
C PHE A 125 8.93 30.20 -19.00
N VAL A 126 9.22 29.49 -17.91
CA VAL A 126 10.28 29.88 -16.96
C VAL A 126 11.68 29.68 -17.59
N ALA A 127 11.89 28.66 -18.40
CA ALA A 127 13.15 28.48 -19.12
C ALA A 127 13.41 29.64 -20.08
N VAL A 128 12.42 30.05 -20.88
CA VAL A 128 12.52 31.21 -21.77
C VAL A 128 12.75 32.49 -20.98
N LEU A 129 12.06 32.68 -19.86
CA LEU A 129 12.24 33.83 -18.99
C LEU A 129 13.68 33.94 -18.46
N VAL A 130 14.21 32.85 -17.94
CA VAL A 130 15.57 32.77 -17.37
C VAL A 130 16.63 33.00 -18.44
N ILE A 131 16.45 32.43 -19.64
CA ILE A 131 17.40 32.59 -20.75
C ILE A 131 17.33 34.01 -21.30
N SER A 132 16.12 34.60 -21.48
CA SER A 132 15.96 35.92 -22.08
C SER A 132 16.43 37.05 -21.18
N LEU A 133 16.33 36.90 -19.87
CA LEU A 133 16.76 37.89 -18.87
C LEU A 133 18.17 37.60 -18.31
N ASP A 134 18.84 36.56 -18.83
CA ASP A 134 20.17 36.12 -18.39
C ASP A 134 20.27 35.94 -16.86
N ILE A 135 19.24 35.32 -16.26
CA ILE A 135 19.17 35.12 -14.82
C ILE A 135 20.10 33.98 -14.41
N ASP A 136 21.02 34.25 -13.50
CA ASP A 136 21.94 33.25 -12.95
C ASP A 136 21.23 32.43 -11.86
N VAL A 137 20.78 31.22 -12.24
CA VAL A 137 20.13 30.24 -11.33
C VAL A 137 20.57 28.83 -11.68
N PRO A 138 20.59 27.90 -10.70
CA PRO A 138 20.95 26.52 -10.95
C PRO A 138 20.10 25.87 -12.04
N ARG A 139 20.75 25.17 -12.95
CA ARG A 139 20.14 24.45 -14.08
C ARG A 139 20.33 22.95 -13.92
N VAL A 140 19.56 22.16 -14.68
CA VAL A 140 19.66 20.70 -14.69
C VAL A 140 21.08 20.24 -15.06
N GLY A 141 21.74 20.92 -16.02
CA GLY A 141 23.11 20.64 -16.42
C GLY A 141 24.15 20.80 -15.32
N ASP A 142 23.88 21.62 -14.31
CA ASP A 142 24.78 21.84 -13.17
C ASP A 142 24.77 20.67 -12.19
N LEU A 143 23.68 19.87 -12.16
CA LEU A 143 23.58 18.67 -11.33
C LEU A 143 24.32 17.49 -11.96
N ALA A 144 24.09 17.24 -13.24
CA ALA A 144 24.72 16.17 -14.00
C ALA A 144 24.50 16.39 -15.50
N SER A 145 25.48 16.00 -16.31
CA SER A 145 25.30 15.98 -17.76
C SER A 145 24.38 14.83 -18.17
N ILE A 146 23.35 15.14 -18.95
CA ILE A 146 22.40 14.17 -19.50
C ILE A 146 22.88 13.70 -20.88
N LYS A 147 24.02 14.20 -21.37
CA LYS A 147 24.60 13.80 -22.66
C LYS A 147 24.94 12.31 -22.62
N GLY A 148 24.07 11.51 -23.25
CA GLY A 148 24.20 10.07 -23.34
C GLY A 148 23.76 9.56 -24.72
N GLY A 149 24.16 8.32 -25.04
CA GLY A 149 23.68 7.59 -26.19
C GLY A 149 22.43 6.76 -25.87
N LEU A 150 22.07 5.89 -26.81
CA LEU A 150 21.08 4.86 -26.57
C LEU A 150 21.55 3.91 -25.47
N PRO A 151 20.64 3.41 -24.62
CA PRO A 151 21.00 2.42 -23.61
C PRO A 151 21.66 1.21 -24.26
N THR A 152 22.83 0.81 -23.81
CA THR A 152 23.55 -0.36 -24.29
C THR A 152 23.33 -1.53 -23.35
N PHE A 153 23.27 -2.74 -23.90
CA PHE A 153 23.19 -3.95 -23.09
C PHE A 153 24.47 -4.12 -22.29
N HIS A 154 24.33 -4.28 -20.98
CA HIS A 154 25.43 -4.43 -20.04
C HIS A 154 25.09 -5.51 -18.99
N ILE A 155 26.00 -6.43 -18.78
CA ILE A 155 25.89 -7.39 -17.68
C ILE A 155 26.56 -6.74 -16.47
N PRO A 156 25.83 -6.59 -15.33
CA PRO A 156 26.42 -5.96 -14.14
C PRO A 156 27.72 -6.66 -13.71
N SER A 157 28.78 -5.89 -13.64
CA SER A 157 30.13 -6.40 -13.32
C SER A 157 30.36 -6.44 -11.80
N VAL A 158 29.58 -7.29 -11.11
CA VAL A 158 29.72 -7.55 -9.67
C VAL A 158 30.27 -8.96 -9.44
N PRO A 159 31.09 -9.19 -8.40
CA PRO A 159 31.55 -10.54 -8.06
C PRO A 159 30.36 -11.45 -7.75
N LEU A 160 30.29 -12.61 -8.39
CA LEU A 160 29.25 -13.62 -8.13
C LEU A 160 29.63 -14.46 -6.90
N ASN A 161 29.58 -13.86 -5.72
CA ASN A 161 29.87 -14.50 -4.45
C ASN A 161 28.72 -14.29 -3.45
N THR A 162 28.78 -14.98 -2.32
CA THR A 162 27.78 -14.87 -1.23
C THR A 162 27.74 -13.47 -0.62
N ASP A 163 28.88 -12.78 -0.57
CA ASP A 163 28.97 -11.45 0.03
C ASP A 163 28.21 -10.43 -0.82
N THR A 164 28.37 -10.47 -2.13
CA THR A 164 27.57 -9.65 -3.06
C THR A 164 26.08 -9.93 -2.90
N LEU A 165 25.71 -11.21 -2.83
CA LEU A 165 24.29 -11.58 -2.65
C LEU A 165 23.75 -11.04 -1.33
N LEU A 166 24.49 -11.13 -0.23
CA LEU A 166 24.09 -10.59 1.07
C LEU A 166 23.95 -9.06 1.06
N ILE A 167 24.75 -8.37 0.25
CA ILE A 167 24.63 -6.92 0.06
C ILE A 167 23.37 -6.57 -0.73
N ILE A 168 23.16 -7.18 -1.90
CA ILE A 168 22.07 -6.78 -2.82
C ILE A 168 20.70 -7.32 -2.40
N LEU A 169 20.64 -8.45 -1.68
CA LEU A 169 19.40 -9.14 -1.31
C LEU A 169 18.42 -8.24 -0.53
N PRO A 170 18.82 -7.57 0.58
CA PRO A 170 17.91 -6.72 1.33
C PRO A 170 17.41 -5.55 0.49
N TYR A 171 18.28 -4.89 -0.28
CA TYR A 171 17.88 -3.79 -1.15
C TYR A 171 16.92 -4.24 -2.24
N ALA A 172 17.19 -5.38 -2.90
CA ALA A 172 16.32 -5.93 -3.93
C ALA A 172 14.93 -6.31 -3.38
N LEU A 173 14.87 -6.86 -2.15
CA LEU A 173 13.62 -7.19 -1.50
C LEU A 173 12.79 -5.94 -1.17
N ILE A 174 13.44 -4.92 -0.61
CA ILE A 174 12.82 -3.63 -0.29
C ILE A 174 12.29 -2.98 -1.58
N LEU A 175 13.14 -2.86 -2.62
CA LEU A 175 12.75 -2.27 -3.90
C LEU A 175 11.62 -3.06 -4.58
N ALA A 176 11.65 -4.39 -4.55
CA ALA A 176 10.59 -5.23 -5.09
C ALA A 176 9.27 -4.99 -4.36
N THR A 177 9.31 -4.90 -3.04
CA THR A 177 8.13 -4.69 -2.20
C THR A 177 7.52 -3.31 -2.45
N ILE A 178 8.33 -2.24 -2.40
CA ILE A 178 7.88 -0.86 -2.68
C ILE A 178 7.29 -0.79 -4.09
N GLY A 179 8.04 -1.30 -5.07
CA GLY A 179 7.62 -1.26 -6.48
C GLY A 179 6.33 -2.01 -6.75
N LEU A 180 6.11 -3.18 -6.13
CA LEU A 180 4.86 -3.93 -6.24
C LEU A 180 3.70 -3.24 -5.54
N ILE A 181 3.90 -2.72 -4.33
CA ILE A 181 2.85 -1.99 -3.60
C ILE A 181 2.39 -0.79 -4.43
N GLU A 182 3.32 0.04 -4.90
CA GLU A 182 3.00 1.24 -5.69
C GLU A 182 2.32 0.87 -7.01
N SER A 183 2.80 -0.16 -7.71
CA SER A 183 2.22 -0.63 -8.97
C SER A 183 0.81 -1.19 -8.79
N LEU A 184 0.58 -1.99 -7.75
CA LEU A 184 -0.74 -2.59 -7.49
C LEU A 184 -1.75 -1.55 -6.98
N LEU A 185 -1.31 -0.55 -6.21
CA LEU A 185 -2.16 0.58 -5.82
C LEU A 185 -2.55 1.41 -7.05
N THR A 186 -1.58 1.69 -7.94
CA THR A 186 -1.84 2.38 -9.22
C THR A 186 -2.80 1.59 -10.10
N LEU A 187 -2.65 0.27 -10.16
CA LEU A 187 -3.53 -0.63 -10.91
C LEU A 187 -4.98 -0.52 -10.43
N ASN A 188 -5.20 -0.56 -9.12
CA ASN A 188 -6.53 -0.43 -8.53
C ASN A 188 -7.13 0.95 -8.82
N LEU A 189 -6.35 2.03 -8.57
CA LEU A 189 -6.82 3.40 -8.79
C LEU A 189 -7.17 3.68 -10.25
N VAL A 190 -6.35 3.22 -11.20
CA VAL A 190 -6.64 3.31 -12.63
C VAL A 190 -7.83 2.43 -13.00
N GLY A 191 -7.97 1.26 -12.38
CA GLY A 191 -9.10 0.36 -12.53
C GLY A 191 -10.42 1.02 -12.15
N ASP A 192 -10.47 1.68 -10.99
CA ASP A 192 -11.65 2.40 -10.51
C ASP A 192 -12.11 3.51 -11.47
N ILE A 193 -11.15 4.26 -12.04
CA ILE A 193 -11.47 5.35 -12.98
C ILE A 193 -11.88 4.83 -14.37
N THR A 194 -11.26 3.75 -14.82
CA THR A 194 -11.50 3.22 -16.17
C THR A 194 -12.63 2.19 -16.22
N GLY A 195 -13.10 1.72 -15.06
CA GLY A 195 -14.08 0.64 -14.96
C GLY A 195 -13.54 -0.73 -15.38
N LYS A 196 -12.21 -0.90 -15.45
CA LYS A 196 -11.55 -2.14 -15.88
C LYS A 196 -10.72 -2.73 -14.74
N ILE A 197 -11.00 -3.97 -14.37
CA ILE A 197 -10.23 -4.69 -13.36
C ILE A 197 -8.96 -5.25 -14.00
N GLY A 198 -7.81 -4.83 -13.53
CA GLY A 198 -6.50 -5.36 -13.93
C GLY A 198 -6.12 -6.64 -13.20
N GLY A 199 -5.30 -7.47 -13.82
CA GLY A 199 -4.75 -8.69 -13.21
C GLY A 199 -3.54 -8.38 -12.33
N ALA A 200 -3.66 -8.48 -11.01
CA ALA A 200 -2.56 -8.18 -10.09
C ALA A 200 -1.31 -9.06 -10.36
N SER A 201 -1.47 -10.37 -10.61
CA SER A 201 -0.33 -11.24 -10.93
C SER A 201 0.30 -10.89 -12.28
N GLN A 202 -0.50 -10.49 -13.28
CA GLN A 202 0.03 -10.05 -14.57
C GLN A 202 0.85 -8.78 -14.44
N GLU A 203 0.42 -7.85 -13.60
CA GLU A 203 1.16 -6.62 -13.31
C GLU A 203 2.49 -6.92 -12.62
N CYS A 204 2.51 -7.83 -11.64
CA CYS A 204 3.75 -8.25 -10.98
C CYS A 204 4.75 -8.86 -11.97
N VAL A 205 4.29 -9.69 -12.92
CA VAL A 205 5.15 -10.25 -13.98
C VAL A 205 5.66 -9.13 -14.88
N ALA A 206 4.77 -8.22 -15.31
CA ALA A 206 5.13 -7.16 -16.23
C ALA A 206 6.19 -6.21 -15.63
N GLN A 207 6.01 -5.80 -14.38
CA GLN A 207 6.98 -4.97 -13.65
C GLN A 207 8.30 -5.71 -13.43
N GLY A 208 8.22 -7.00 -13.08
CA GLY A 208 9.42 -7.83 -12.89
C GLY A 208 10.25 -7.98 -14.17
N ILE A 209 9.62 -8.28 -15.31
CA ILE A 209 10.32 -8.36 -16.60
C ILE A 209 10.89 -6.99 -16.99
N ALA A 210 10.12 -5.90 -16.82
CA ALA A 210 10.58 -4.56 -17.12
C ALA A 210 11.81 -4.19 -16.30
N ASN A 211 11.83 -4.48 -15.00
CA ASN A 211 12.96 -4.19 -14.12
C ASN A 211 14.18 -5.06 -14.45
N MET A 212 13.99 -6.37 -14.75
CA MET A 212 15.10 -7.21 -15.21
C MET A 212 15.75 -6.63 -16.47
N VAL A 213 14.96 -6.28 -17.47
CA VAL A 213 15.46 -5.68 -18.71
C VAL A 213 16.17 -4.36 -18.39
N THR A 214 15.57 -3.50 -17.58
CA THR A 214 16.17 -2.21 -17.18
C THR A 214 17.52 -2.38 -16.51
N GLY A 215 17.68 -3.37 -15.61
CA GLY A 215 18.95 -3.66 -14.97
C GLY A 215 20.05 -4.08 -15.94
N PHE A 216 19.73 -4.85 -17.00
CA PHE A 216 20.68 -5.20 -18.06
C PHE A 216 20.97 -4.07 -19.05
N PHE A 217 20.22 -2.98 -19.02
CA PHE A 217 20.50 -1.78 -19.80
C PHE A 217 21.00 -0.61 -18.94
N SER A 218 21.62 -0.93 -17.80
CA SER A 218 22.24 0.05 -16.88
C SER A 218 21.27 1.12 -16.40
N GLY A 219 20.00 0.77 -16.29
CA GLY A 219 18.96 1.66 -15.82
C GLY A 219 18.61 1.43 -14.36
N MET A 220 18.09 2.48 -13.72
CA MET A 220 17.51 2.35 -12.40
C MET A 220 16.09 1.72 -12.50
N GLY A 221 15.75 0.87 -11.55
CA GLY A 221 14.46 0.21 -11.50
C GLY A 221 13.30 1.19 -11.40
N GLY A 222 12.13 0.71 -11.75
CA GLY A 222 10.91 1.51 -11.76
C GLY A 222 9.69 0.75 -11.25
N CYS A 223 8.59 1.49 -11.13
CA CYS A 223 7.26 0.96 -10.83
C CYS A 223 6.18 1.80 -11.52
N ALA A 224 4.91 1.38 -11.44
CA ALA A 224 3.82 2.16 -12.02
C ALA A 224 3.56 3.42 -11.19
N MET A 225 3.78 4.57 -11.80
CA MET A 225 3.67 5.88 -11.16
C MET A 225 2.21 6.36 -11.12
N ILE A 226 1.69 6.64 -9.93
CA ILE A 226 0.31 7.10 -9.72
C ILE A 226 0.04 8.40 -10.50
N GLY A 227 0.86 9.44 -10.29
CA GLY A 227 0.68 10.76 -10.87
C GLY A 227 0.62 10.74 -12.40
N GLN A 228 1.63 10.16 -13.05
CA GLN A 228 1.74 10.07 -14.50
C GLN A 228 0.66 9.18 -15.11
N SER A 229 0.30 8.08 -14.43
CA SER A 229 -0.79 7.21 -14.87
C SER A 229 -2.13 7.94 -14.83
N MET A 230 -2.38 8.73 -13.80
CA MET A 230 -3.59 9.54 -13.65
C MET A 230 -3.68 10.63 -14.72
N ILE A 231 -2.58 11.35 -14.97
CA ILE A 231 -2.51 12.35 -16.04
C ILE A 231 -2.79 11.70 -17.39
N ASN A 232 -2.15 10.57 -17.69
CA ASN A 232 -2.34 9.83 -18.92
C ASN A 232 -3.81 9.43 -19.13
N VAL A 233 -4.45 8.88 -18.09
CA VAL A 233 -5.86 8.45 -18.17
C VAL A 233 -6.80 9.63 -18.30
N LYS A 234 -6.59 10.74 -17.57
CA LYS A 234 -7.37 11.97 -17.68
C LYS A 234 -7.24 12.64 -19.04
N SER A 235 -6.05 12.53 -19.66
CA SER A 235 -5.80 13.03 -21.02
C SER A 235 -6.32 12.10 -22.13
N GLY A 236 -7.03 11.03 -21.78
CA GLY A 236 -7.66 10.12 -22.75
C GLY A 236 -6.82 8.90 -23.13
N GLY A 237 -5.64 8.71 -22.54
CA GLY A 237 -4.80 7.53 -22.77
C GLY A 237 -5.45 6.26 -22.21
N ARG A 238 -5.91 5.36 -23.11
CA ARG A 238 -6.65 4.14 -22.74
C ARG A 238 -5.96 2.85 -23.16
N THR A 239 -4.88 2.96 -23.93
CA THR A 239 -4.20 1.81 -24.53
C THR A 239 -2.73 1.75 -24.14
N ARG A 240 -2.10 0.60 -24.39
CA ARG A 240 -0.65 0.39 -24.19
C ARG A 240 0.20 1.33 -25.07
N ILE A 241 -0.33 1.73 -26.21
CA ILE A 241 0.35 2.64 -27.15
C ILE A 241 0.73 3.95 -26.44
N SER A 242 -0.13 4.48 -25.58
CA SER A 242 0.14 5.70 -24.82
C SER A 242 1.42 5.59 -23.98
N GLY A 243 1.62 4.47 -23.26
CA GLY A 243 2.84 4.25 -22.47
C GLY A 243 4.08 4.05 -23.36
N ILE A 244 3.96 3.28 -24.45
CA ILE A 244 5.04 3.08 -25.42
C ILE A 244 5.46 4.42 -26.05
N THR A 245 4.50 5.23 -26.46
CA THR A 245 4.77 6.56 -27.02
C THR A 245 5.48 7.45 -26.02
N ALA A 246 5.05 7.46 -24.75
CA ALA A 246 5.70 8.23 -23.71
C ALA A 246 7.17 7.82 -23.52
N SER A 247 7.46 6.52 -23.51
CA SER A 247 8.82 5.99 -23.39
C SER A 247 9.70 6.34 -24.60
N LEU A 248 9.15 6.21 -25.80
CA LEU A 248 9.87 6.57 -27.04
C LEU A 248 10.19 8.07 -27.11
N PHE A 249 9.23 8.93 -26.75
CA PHE A 249 9.48 10.36 -26.71
C PHE A 249 10.49 10.73 -25.62
N LEU A 250 10.45 10.09 -24.47
CA LEU A 250 11.44 10.31 -23.41
C LEU A 250 12.86 9.94 -23.91
N LEU A 251 12.99 8.78 -24.58
CA LEU A 251 14.25 8.36 -25.16
C LEU A 251 14.73 9.35 -26.25
N LEU A 252 13.83 9.79 -27.10
CA LEU A 252 14.11 10.79 -28.15
C LEU A 252 14.61 12.11 -27.52
N PHE A 253 13.97 12.59 -26.46
CA PHE A 253 14.39 13.79 -25.74
C PHE A 253 15.77 13.64 -25.10
N ILE A 254 16.09 12.47 -24.56
CA ILE A 254 17.43 12.21 -23.99
C ILE A 254 18.51 12.24 -25.08
N VAL A 255 18.25 11.62 -26.24
CA VAL A 255 19.25 11.49 -27.32
C VAL A 255 19.44 12.79 -28.09
N ILE A 256 18.34 13.49 -28.42
CA ILE A 256 18.38 14.68 -29.29
C ILE A 256 18.27 15.99 -28.48
N GLY A 257 17.50 15.99 -27.41
CA GLY A 257 17.16 17.18 -26.64
C GLY A 257 17.97 17.39 -25.38
N SER A 258 19.03 16.62 -25.12
CA SER A 258 19.81 16.70 -23.89
C SER A 258 20.32 18.11 -23.58
N SER A 259 20.83 18.82 -24.61
CA SER A 259 21.33 20.19 -24.47
C SER A 259 20.23 21.22 -24.09
N LEU A 260 18.99 20.99 -24.52
CA LEU A 260 17.85 21.81 -24.15
C LEU A 260 17.39 21.51 -22.72
N ILE A 261 17.40 20.22 -22.35
CA ILE A 261 17.02 19.78 -21.01
C ILE A 261 18.03 20.30 -19.96
N GLU A 262 19.31 20.27 -20.27
CA GLU A 262 20.37 20.80 -19.39
C GLU A 262 20.20 22.30 -19.08
N GLN A 263 19.55 23.07 -19.97
CA GLN A 263 19.29 24.51 -19.75
C GLN A 263 18.05 24.78 -18.89
N ILE A 264 17.24 23.79 -18.56
CA ILE A 264 16.04 23.95 -17.74
C ILE A 264 16.44 24.41 -16.33
N PRO A 265 15.88 25.55 -15.83
CA PRO A 265 16.14 25.98 -14.46
C PRO A 265 15.55 24.99 -13.45
N LEU A 266 16.29 24.67 -12.39
CA LEU A 266 15.81 23.80 -11.31
C LEU A 266 14.55 24.35 -10.65
N ALA A 267 14.42 25.67 -10.57
CA ALA A 267 13.22 26.35 -10.08
C ALA A 267 11.95 25.92 -10.81
N ALA A 268 12.01 25.74 -12.15
CA ALA A 268 10.87 25.29 -12.92
C ALA A 268 10.47 23.84 -12.54
N LEU A 269 11.44 22.96 -12.35
CA LEU A 269 11.19 21.57 -11.94
C LEU A 269 10.63 21.50 -10.52
N VAL A 270 11.18 22.28 -9.59
CA VAL A 270 10.68 22.38 -8.21
C VAL A 270 9.23 22.86 -8.20
N GLY A 271 8.90 23.88 -9.02
CA GLY A 271 7.53 24.39 -9.15
C GLY A 271 6.55 23.34 -9.67
N VAL A 272 6.97 22.54 -10.67
CA VAL A 272 6.19 21.39 -11.14
C VAL A 272 6.01 20.36 -10.01
N MET A 273 7.08 20.03 -9.29
CA MET A 273 7.01 19.06 -8.20
C MET A 273 6.11 19.52 -7.05
N PHE A 274 6.08 20.80 -6.72
CA PHE A 274 5.14 21.33 -5.73
C PHE A 274 3.68 21.21 -6.20
N MET A 275 3.41 21.42 -7.49
CA MET A 275 2.08 21.17 -8.04
C MET A 275 1.71 19.67 -7.98
N VAL A 276 2.70 18.78 -8.19
CA VAL A 276 2.50 17.32 -8.01
C VAL A 276 2.21 16.99 -6.55
N VAL A 277 2.93 17.57 -5.60
CA VAL A 277 2.66 17.40 -4.15
C VAL A 277 1.23 17.78 -3.82
N ILE A 278 0.79 18.96 -4.26
CA ILE A 278 -0.59 19.45 -4.04
C ILE A 278 -1.62 18.51 -4.67
N GLY A 279 -1.34 17.98 -5.87
CA GLY A 279 -2.22 17.06 -6.58
C GLY A 279 -2.21 15.63 -6.04
N THR A 280 -1.14 15.21 -5.36
CA THR A 280 -0.98 13.87 -4.77
C THR A 280 -1.55 13.81 -3.37
N PHE A 281 -1.40 14.88 -2.59
CA PHE A 281 -1.91 14.93 -1.23
C PHE A 281 -3.42 14.69 -1.20
N ALA A 282 -3.87 13.74 -0.40
CA ALA A 282 -5.28 13.38 -0.27
C ALA A 282 -6.01 14.37 0.63
N TRP A 283 -6.33 15.57 0.13
CA TRP A 283 -7.01 16.64 0.88
C TRP A 283 -8.32 16.19 1.54
N GLN A 284 -9.00 15.23 0.92
CA GLN A 284 -10.21 14.64 1.48
C GLN A 284 -9.94 13.95 2.82
N SER A 285 -8.73 13.45 3.06
CA SER A 285 -8.37 12.81 4.33
C SER A 285 -8.53 13.76 5.53
N ILE A 286 -8.19 15.04 5.35
CA ILE A 286 -8.36 16.07 6.38
C ILE A 286 -9.83 16.36 6.64
N LEU A 287 -10.66 16.42 5.58
CA LEU A 287 -12.10 16.70 5.70
C LEU A 287 -12.86 15.54 6.34
N VAL A 288 -12.39 14.32 6.11
CA VAL A 288 -13.06 13.10 6.59
C VAL A 288 -12.66 12.73 8.02
N ILE A 289 -11.56 13.27 8.57
CA ILE A 289 -11.08 12.98 9.94
C ILE A 289 -12.21 13.03 11.00
N LYS A 290 -13.14 13.98 10.88
CA LYS A 290 -14.26 14.11 11.84
C LYS A 290 -15.42 13.13 11.61
N ARG A 291 -15.40 12.38 10.49
CA ARG A 291 -16.50 11.50 10.05
C ARG A 291 -16.16 10.03 10.08
N ILE A 292 -14.88 9.67 10.19
CA ILE A 292 -14.40 8.29 10.25
C ILE A 292 -14.14 7.85 11.70
N PRO A 293 -14.12 6.53 11.97
CA PRO A 293 -13.75 5.99 13.27
C PRO A 293 -12.37 6.51 13.73
N ARG A 294 -12.22 6.75 15.03
CA ARG A 294 -10.95 7.22 15.61
C ARG A 294 -9.79 6.28 15.33
N THR A 295 -10.05 4.97 15.27
CA THR A 295 -9.07 3.94 14.91
C THR A 295 -8.49 4.16 13.53
N ASP A 296 -9.31 4.50 12.55
CA ASP A 296 -8.89 4.75 11.17
C ASP A 296 -8.06 6.03 11.04
N VAL A 297 -8.41 7.07 11.83
CA VAL A 297 -7.61 8.29 11.93
C VAL A 297 -6.22 8.00 12.47
N VAL A 298 -6.13 7.20 13.55
CA VAL A 298 -4.85 6.82 14.16
C VAL A 298 -4.00 6.02 13.18
N VAL A 299 -4.60 5.05 12.48
CA VAL A 299 -3.90 4.27 11.44
C VAL A 299 -3.35 5.20 10.36
N MET A 300 -4.15 6.11 9.84
CA MET A 300 -3.74 7.05 8.80
C MET A 300 -2.57 7.94 9.26
N ILE A 301 -2.62 8.47 10.48
CA ILE A 301 -1.54 9.32 11.04
C ILE A 301 -0.26 8.50 11.23
N ILE A 302 -0.37 7.29 11.80
CA ILE A 302 0.78 6.39 12.01
C ILE A 302 1.44 6.06 10.69
N VAL A 303 0.66 5.66 9.68
CA VAL A 303 1.19 5.33 8.35
C VAL A 303 1.87 6.55 7.71
N THR A 304 1.25 7.74 7.79
CA THR A 304 1.86 8.98 7.28
C THR A 304 3.20 9.26 7.98
N ALA A 305 3.24 9.17 9.31
CA ALA A 305 4.46 9.43 10.09
C ALA A 305 5.57 8.42 9.75
N ILE A 306 5.24 7.12 9.70
CA ILE A 306 6.22 6.07 9.36
C ILE A 306 6.72 6.25 7.92
N THR A 307 5.85 6.61 6.97
CA THR A 307 6.25 6.90 5.59
C THR A 307 7.29 8.02 5.51
N VAL A 308 7.13 9.05 6.32
CA VAL A 308 8.03 10.23 6.31
C VAL A 308 9.35 9.95 7.06
N ILE A 309 9.29 9.19 8.15
CA ILE A 309 10.45 9.00 9.05
C ILE A 309 11.32 7.82 8.61
N TYR A 310 10.70 6.74 8.15
CA TYR A 310 11.40 5.49 7.81
C TYR A 310 11.35 5.20 6.32
N ASP A 311 10.30 4.48 5.89
CA ASP A 311 10.19 3.94 4.54
C ASP A 311 8.72 3.65 4.18
N LEU A 312 8.39 3.77 2.89
CA LEU A 312 7.06 3.50 2.37
C LEU A 312 6.62 2.04 2.58
N ALA A 313 7.53 1.07 2.40
CA ALA A 313 7.20 -0.34 2.56
C ALA A 313 6.88 -0.69 4.02
N ILE A 314 7.72 -0.22 4.94
CA ILE A 314 7.52 -0.39 6.39
C ILE A 314 6.19 0.25 6.81
N ALA A 315 5.89 1.44 6.30
CA ALA A 315 4.65 2.15 6.61
C ALA A 315 3.40 1.35 6.25
N VAL A 316 3.37 0.76 5.05
CA VAL A 316 2.22 -0.04 4.59
C VAL A 316 2.09 -1.31 5.42
N ILE A 317 3.17 -2.03 5.67
CA ILE A 317 3.16 -3.25 6.49
C ILE A 317 2.66 -2.94 7.90
N CYS A 318 3.22 -1.94 8.57
CA CYS A 318 2.78 -1.50 9.89
C CYS A 318 1.31 -1.06 9.88
N GLY A 319 0.90 -0.32 8.85
CA GLY A 319 -0.48 0.13 8.70
C GLY A 319 -1.47 -1.03 8.58
N VAL A 320 -1.14 -2.04 7.78
CA VAL A 320 -1.97 -3.25 7.64
C VAL A 320 -2.05 -4.00 8.97
N ILE A 321 -0.92 -4.19 9.67
CA ILE A 321 -0.88 -4.86 10.97
C ILE A 321 -1.74 -4.10 11.99
N VAL A 322 -1.54 -2.79 12.14
CA VAL A 322 -2.30 -1.97 13.10
C VAL A 322 -3.79 -1.97 12.77
N SER A 323 -4.14 -1.88 11.49
CA SER A 323 -5.54 -1.91 11.05
C SER A 323 -6.18 -3.29 11.29
N ALA A 324 -5.45 -4.37 11.06
CA ALA A 324 -5.93 -5.73 11.33
C ALA A 324 -6.14 -5.96 12.84
N LEU A 325 -5.22 -5.47 13.67
CA LEU A 325 -5.36 -5.53 15.14
C LEU A 325 -6.55 -4.69 15.62
N ALA A 326 -6.72 -3.49 15.08
CA ALA A 326 -7.85 -2.63 15.42
C ALA A 326 -9.19 -3.27 15.00
N TYR A 327 -9.24 -3.90 13.83
CA TYR A 327 -10.40 -4.66 13.37
C TYR A 327 -10.70 -5.85 14.31
N ALA A 328 -9.68 -6.63 14.65
CA ALA A 328 -9.82 -7.76 15.57
C ALA A 328 -10.33 -7.29 16.95
N TRP A 329 -9.76 -6.22 17.49
CA TRP A 329 -10.20 -5.62 18.74
C TRP A 329 -11.67 -5.16 18.72
N ASN A 330 -12.05 -4.42 17.68
CA ASN A 330 -13.43 -3.94 17.54
C ASN A 330 -14.46 -5.08 17.38
N ASN A 331 -14.06 -6.20 16.80
CA ASN A 331 -14.94 -7.37 16.70
C ASN A 331 -14.95 -8.20 17.99
N ALA A 332 -13.85 -8.21 18.74
CA ALA A 332 -13.78 -8.89 20.02
C ALA A 332 -14.80 -8.33 21.06
N ILE A 333 -14.98 -7.02 21.06
CA ILE A 333 -15.90 -6.33 22.00
C ILE A 333 -17.38 -6.46 21.57
N ARG A 334 -17.66 -6.88 20.34
CA ARG A 334 -19.02 -6.91 19.78
C ARG A 334 -19.79 -8.19 20.02
N ILE A 335 -19.23 -9.17 20.72
CA ILE A 335 -19.99 -10.38 21.06
C ILE A 335 -20.98 -10.04 22.15
N THR A 336 -22.25 -10.29 21.89
CA THR A 336 -23.36 -10.07 22.84
C THR A 336 -24.28 -11.28 22.85
N GLY A 337 -25.06 -11.44 23.90
CA GLY A 337 -26.06 -12.50 24.00
C GLY A 337 -27.35 -11.98 24.58
N ASN A 338 -28.46 -12.32 23.92
CA ASN A 338 -29.80 -12.07 24.41
C ASN A 338 -30.35 -13.36 24.99
N VAL A 339 -30.97 -13.29 26.16
CA VAL A 339 -31.54 -14.45 26.88
C VAL A 339 -33.05 -14.48 26.70
N ALA A 340 -33.60 -15.62 26.36
CA ALA A 340 -35.03 -15.89 26.32
C ALA A 340 -35.34 -17.25 26.96
N ILE A 341 -36.60 -17.47 27.31
CA ILE A 341 -37.09 -18.77 27.74
C ILE A 341 -38.02 -19.29 26.66
N ASP A 342 -37.87 -20.54 26.23
CA ASP A 342 -38.73 -21.17 25.25
C ASP A 342 -40.07 -21.63 25.85
N ASP A 343 -40.98 -22.11 24.99
CA ASP A 343 -42.29 -22.61 25.41
C ASP A 343 -42.21 -23.85 26.31
N ASN A 344 -41.04 -24.52 26.34
CA ASN A 344 -40.79 -25.69 27.17
C ASN A 344 -40.08 -25.32 28.50
N GLY A 345 -39.86 -24.04 28.74
CA GLY A 345 -39.16 -23.53 29.93
C GLY A 345 -37.65 -23.63 29.89
N ASN A 346 -37.02 -23.86 28.73
CA ASN A 346 -35.56 -23.91 28.60
C ASN A 346 -34.97 -22.53 28.38
N THR A 347 -33.78 -22.28 28.91
CA THR A 347 -33.08 -21.03 28.68
C THR A 347 -32.38 -21.04 27.32
N ILE A 348 -32.66 -20.03 26.46
CA ILE A 348 -32.03 -19.86 25.16
C ILE A 348 -31.18 -18.60 25.16
N TYR A 349 -29.91 -18.74 24.78
CA TYR A 349 -28.97 -17.66 24.55
C TYR A 349 -28.80 -17.44 23.05
N TYR A 350 -29.26 -16.31 22.54
CA TYR A 350 -29.03 -15.88 21.15
C TYR A 350 -27.74 -15.12 21.09
N ILE A 351 -26.72 -15.73 20.51
CA ILE A 351 -25.38 -15.09 20.38
C ILE A 351 -25.33 -14.24 19.12
N GLU A 352 -24.87 -13.00 19.29
CA GLU A 352 -24.67 -12.05 18.19
C GLU A 352 -23.18 -11.66 18.11
N GLY A 353 -22.63 -11.67 16.90
CA GLY A 353 -21.22 -11.36 16.62
C GLY A 353 -20.35 -12.62 16.49
N PRO A 354 -19.14 -12.47 15.94
CA PRO A 354 -18.24 -13.60 15.68
C PRO A 354 -17.59 -14.12 16.96
N LEU A 355 -17.58 -15.44 17.14
CA LEU A 355 -16.84 -16.12 18.20
C LEU A 355 -15.47 -16.57 17.68
N PHE A 356 -14.41 -16.00 18.24
CA PHE A 356 -13.00 -16.26 17.88
C PHE A 356 -12.09 -15.93 19.07
N PHE A 357 -10.79 -16.18 18.98
CA PHE A 357 -9.86 -16.01 20.10
C PHE A 357 -10.00 -14.68 20.87
N GLY A 358 -10.32 -13.59 20.18
CA GLY A 358 -10.46 -12.25 20.79
C GLY A 358 -11.78 -12.06 21.56
N SER A 359 -12.83 -12.80 21.26
CA SER A 359 -14.16 -12.65 21.86
C SER A 359 -14.51 -13.74 22.89
N VAL A 360 -13.59 -14.69 23.16
CA VAL A 360 -13.80 -15.82 24.09
C VAL A 360 -14.17 -15.34 25.49
N GLN A 361 -13.49 -14.30 26.00
CA GLN A 361 -13.79 -13.78 27.32
C GLN A 361 -15.20 -13.18 27.37
N GLY A 362 -15.57 -12.33 26.42
CA GLY A 362 -16.89 -11.74 26.32
C GLY A 362 -17.98 -12.82 26.18
N PHE A 363 -17.73 -13.86 25.38
CA PHE A 363 -18.62 -15.01 25.27
C PHE A 363 -18.85 -15.70 26.62
N SER A 364 -17.78 -15.95 27.39
CA SER A 364 -17.88 -16.60 28.68
C SER A 364 -18.67 -15.79 29.75
N GLU A 365 -18.67 -14.47 29.61
CA GLU A 365 -19.36 -13.55 30.53
C GLU A 365 -20.86 -13.42 30.27
N ILE A 366 -21.36 -13.90 29.10
CA ILE A 366 -22.78 -13.85 28.71
C ILE A 366 -23.62 -14.78 29.59
N PHE A 367 -23.07 -15.91 30.06
CA PHE A 367 -23.79 -17.00 30.67
C PHE A 367 -23.89 -16.90 32.18
N ASN A 368 -25.14 -17.06 32.71
CA ASN A 368 -25.37 -17.14 34.16
C ASN A 368 -25.73 -18.56 34.56
N ILE A 369 -24.68 -19.40 34.69
CA ILE A 369 -24.79 -20.85 34.90
C ILE A 369 -25.62 -21.19 36.15
N GLU A 370 -25.66 -20.32 37.15
CA GLU A 370 -26.39 -20.60 38.41
C GLU A 370 -27.88 -20.45 38.28
N SER A 371 -28.36 -19.42 37.55
CA SER A 371 -29.77 -19.11 37.39
C SER A 371 -30.45 -19.81 36.22
N ASP A 372 -29.66 -20.39 35.31
CA ASP A 372 -30.19 -21.04 34.11
C ASP A 372 -30.95 -22.33 34.45
N THR A 373 -31.82 -22.77 33.54
CA THR A 373 -32.59 -24.01 33.63
C THR A 373 -31.71 -25.24 33.42
N ASP A 374 -32.31 -26.45 33.59
CA ASP A 374 -31.59 -27.74 33.41
C ASP A 374 -31.15 -27.96 31.96
N ILE A 375 -31.89 -27.41 31.01
CA ILE A 375 -31.52 -27.43 29.58
C ILE A 375 -31.27 -26.00 29.13
N VAL A 376 -30.06 -25.77 28.58
CA VAL A 376 -29.65 -24.47 28.08
C VAL A 376 -29.29 -24.60 26.61
N ILE A 377 -29.86 -23.76 25.78
CA ILE A 377 -29.67 -23.76 24.34
C ILE A 377 -28.84 -22.52 23.96
N VAL A 378 -27.76 -22.73 23.26
CA VAL A 378 -26.96 -21.63 22.67
C VAL A 378 -27.19 -21.59 21.16
N ASP A 379 -27.81 -20.49 20.72
CA ASP A 379 -28.22 -20.31 19.33
C ASP A 379 -27.25 -19.39 18.60
N PHE A 380 -26.59 -19.93 17.56
CA PHE A 380 -25.60 -19.26 16.73
C PHE A 380 -26.17 -18.69 15.43
N ILE A 381 -27.50 -18.49 15.31
CA ILE A 381 -28.15 -18.00 14.08
C ILE A 381 -27.54 -16.66 13.57
N ASN A 382 -27.13 -15.78 14.50
CA ASN A 382 -26.49 -14.48 14.21
C ASN A 382 -25.00 -14.46 14.59
N SER A 383 -24.41 -15.64 14.81
CA SER A 383 -23.01 -15.80 15.19
C SER A 383 -22.30 -16.82 14.31
N ARG A 384 -20.98 -16.80 14.36
CA ARG A 384 -20.12 -17.74 13.63
C ARG A 384 -18.94 -18.12 14.49
N VAL A 385 -18.69 -19.42 14.60
CA VAL A 385 -17.48 -19.98 15.22
C VAL A 385 -16.36 -19.97 14.19
N VAL A 386 -15.24 -19.28 14.47
CA VAL A 386 -14.22 -18.95 13.45
C VAL A 386 -12.95 -19.76 13.63
N ASP A 387 -12.52 -20.02 14.87
CA ASP A 387 -11.23 -20.65 15.16
C ASP A 387 -11.31 -21.70 16.29
N GLN A 388 -10.17 -22.33 16.56
CA GLN A 388 -10.07 -23.36 17.58
C GLN A 388 -10.27 -22.82 19.01
N SER A 389 -9.91 -21.54 19.29
CA SER A 389 -10.15 -20.93 20.59
C SER A 389 -11.64 -20.79 20.90
N ALA A 390 -12.42 -20.51 19.85
CA ALA A 390 -13.88 -20.48 19.94
C ALA A 390 -14.48 -21.85 20.28
N LEU A 391 -13.95 -22.90 19.67
CA LEU A 391 -14.37 -24.29 19.98
C LEU A 391 -14.06 -24.63 21.43
N GLN A 392 -12.82 -24.34 21.88
CA GLN A 392 -12.41 -24.58 23.26
C GLN A 392 -13.30 -23.81 24.25
N ALA A 393 -13.71 -22.58 23.93
CA ALA A 393 -14.62 -21.82 24.79
C ALA A 393 -16.01 -22.48 24.89
N ILE A 394 -16.51 -23.08 23.82
CA ILE A 394 -17.78 -23.83 23.83
C ILE A 394 -17.64 -25.09 24.68
N GLU A 395 -16.54 -25.84 24.53
CA GLU A 395 -16.24 -27.02 25.33
C GLU A 395 -16.11 -26.68 26.81
N ASP A 396 -15.34 -25.65 27.14
CA ASP A 396 -15.19 -25.17 28.53
C ASP A 396 -16.56 -24.77 29.14
N LEU A 397 -17.41 -24.16 28.35
CA LEU A 397 -18.77 -23.82 28.76
C LEU A 397 -19.61 -25.08 29.01
N ALA A 398 -19.52 -26.06 28.10
CA ALA A 398 -20.22 -27.35 28.26
C ALA A 398 -19.76 -28.09 29.54
N VAL A 399 -18.47 -28.09 29.85
CA VAL A 399 -17.93 -28.65 31.09
C VAL A 399 -18.46 -27.94 32.31
N LYS A 400 -18.59 -26.62 32.28
CA LYS A 400 -19.14 -25.82 33.41
C LYS A 400 -20.60 -26.19 33.67
N TYR A 401 -21.44 -26.32 32.65
CA TYR A 401 -22.86 -26.74 32.77
C TYR A 401 -22.97 -28.19 33.25
N LYS A 402 -22.14 -29.12 32.72
CA LYS A 402 -22.11 -30.54 33.15
C LYS A 402 -21.80 -30.68 34.65
N LYS A 403 -20.82 -29.88 35.17
CA LYS A 403 -20.50 -29.85 36.61
C LYS A 403 -21.67 -29.45 37.49
N ARG A 404 -22.62 -28.66 36.98
CA ARG A 404 -23.87 -28.27 37.64
C ARG A 404 -25.03 -29.20 37.33
N LYS A 405 -24.79 -30.34 36.65
CA LYS A 405 -25.80 -31.32 36.20
C LYS A 405 -26.83 -30.74 35.23
N LYS A 406 -26.45 -29.67 34.48
CA LYS A 406 -27.25 -29.05 33.44
C LYS A 406 -26.75 -29.49 32.07
N GLN A 407 -27.63 -29.53 31.05
CA GLN A 407 -27.32 -29.93 29.71
C GLN A 407 -27.21 -28.72 28.80
N LEU A 408 -26.06 -28.59 28.08
CA LEU A 408 -25.87 -27.59 27.04
C LEU A 408 -26.27 -28.18 25.69
N GLN A 409 -27.00 -27.41 24.88
CA GLN A 409 -27.37 -27.73 23.51
C GLN A 409 -26.96 -26.61 22.58
N LEU A 410 -26.46 -26.92 21.38
CA LEU A 410 -26.07 -25.95 20.37
C LEU A 410 -27.05 -25.96 19.22
N ARG A 411 -27.46 -24.77 18.73
CA ARG A 411 -28.42 -24.61 17.64
C ARG A 411 -27.89 -23.68 16.55
N HIS A 412 -28.29 -23.91 15.29
CA HIS A 412 -27.99 -23.10 14.12
C HIS A 412 -26.50 -22.92 13.83
N LEU A 413 -25.70 -23.95 14.05
CA LEU A 413 -24.28 -23.92 13.67
C LEU A 413 -24.13 -23.87 12.14
N SER A 414 -23.24 -22.98 11.64
CA SER A 414 -22.95 -22.90 10.21
C SER A 414 -22.21 -24.15 9.71
N THR A 415 -22.23 -24.40 8.38
CA THR A 415 -21.54 -25.53 7.75
C THR A 415 -20.05 -25.54 8.06
N ASP A 416 -19.42 -24.35 8.17
CA ASP A 416 -18.03 -24.19 8.55
C ASP A 416 -17.80 -24.58 10.01
N CYS A 417 -18.72 -24.22 10.92
CA CYS A 417 -18.67 -24.63 12.33
C CYS A 417 -18.75 -26.15 12.47
N HIS A 418 -19.67 -26.78 11.71
CA HIS A 418 -19.73 -28.25 11.65
C HIS A 418 -18.45 -28.91 11.19
N SER A 419 -17.79 -28.33 10.17
CA SER A 419 -16.53 -28.87 9.68
C SER A 419 -15.39 -28.72 10.70
N LEU A 420 -15.40 -27.64 11.46
CA LEU A 420 -14.44 -27.38 12.54
C LEU A 420 -14.68 -28.31 13.72
N LEU A 421 -15.93 -28.44 14.19
CA LEU A 421 -16.32 -29.36 15.26
C LEU A 421 -16.01 -30.82 14.91
N ARG A 422 -16.27 -31.24 13.66
CA ARG A 422 -15.91 -32.60 13.20
C ARG A 422 -14.41 -32.82 13.15
N LYS A 423 -13.60 -31.82 12.80
CA LYS A 423 -12.14 -31.90 12.82
C LYS A 423 -11.59 -31.87 14.25
N ALA A 424 -12.14 -31.03 15.11
CA ALA A 424 -11.76 -30.97 16.53
C ALA A 424 -12.17 -32.24 17.26
N GLY A 425 -13.38 -32.78 16.99
CA GLY A 425 -13.82 -34.08 17.52
C GLY A 425 -12.94 -35.24 17.09
N GLN A 426 -12.32 -35.21 15.91
CA GLN A 426 -11.32 -36.21 15.49
C GLN A 426 -9.96 -36.04 16.21
N LEU A 427 -9.68 -34.90 16.79
CA LEU A 427 -8.45 -34.62 17.56
C LEU A 427 -8.62 -34.83 19.08
N VAL A 428 -9.88 -34.86 19.57
CA VAL A 428 -10.24 -34.91 20.99
C VAL A 428 -11.00 -36.22 21.36
N VAL A 429 -11.31 -37.07 20.40
CA VAL A 429 -12.22 -38.23 20.49
C VAL A 429 -11.65 -39.43 21.27
N ASP A 430 -10.54 -39.35 21.94
CA ASP A 430 -9.99 -40.46 22.70
C ASP A 430 -10.04 -40.28 24.23
N ALA A 431 -10.81 -39.37 24.76
CA ALA A 431 -11.05 -39.25 26.17
C ALA A 431 -12.49 -39.64 26.50
N ASP A 432 -12.67 -40.69 27.30
CA ASP A 432 -13.97 -41.18 27.84
C ASP A 432 -14.77 -40.11 28.63
N ASP A 433 -14.26 -38.88 28.72
CA ASP A 433 -14.82 -37.76 29.43
C ASP A 433 -15.28 -36.56 28.55
N ASP A 434 -15.36 -36.74 27.24
CA ASP A 434 -15.82 -35.66 26.33
C ASP A 434 -17.25 -35.17 26.69
N PRO A 435 -17.46 -33.85 26.87
CA PRO A 435 -18.78 -33.32 27.13
C PRO A 435 -19.65 -33.52 25.88
N SER A 436 -20.57 -34.50 25.91
CA SER A 436 -21.58 -34.61 24.87
C SER A 436 -22.53 -33.45 24.95
N TYR A 437 -22.36 -32.46 24.08
CA TYR A 437 -23.39 -31.46 23.84
C TYR A 437 -24.36 -32.02 22.81
N GLY A 438 -25.66 -32.10 23.19
CA GLY A 438 -26.69 -32.51 22.25
C GLY A 438 -26.83 -31.42 21.18
N LEU A 439 -26.78 -31.82 19.92
CA LEU A 439 -27.16 -30.93 18.83
C LEU A 439 -28.69 -30.84 18.80
N ALA A 440 -29.25 -29.67 19.08
CA ALA A 440 -30.69 -29.43 18.95
C ALA A 440 -31.07 -29.48 17.46
N VAL A 441 -32.09 -30.27 17.16
CA VAL A 441 -32.58 -30.58 15.82
C VAL A 441 -33.13 -29.34 15.15
N ASP A 442 -32.63 -29.02 14.05
CA ASP A 442 -33.08 -28.36 12.84
C ASP A 442 -32.08 -27.33 12.31
N TYR A 443 -31.31 -27.81 11.34
CA TYR A 443 -30.23 -27.03 10.72
C TYR A 443 -30.76 -26.28 9.51
N GLY A 444 -31.48 -25.19 9.75
CA GLY A 444 -31.70 -24.18 8.73
C GLY A 444 -30.42 -23.48 8.45
N VAL A 445 -29.54 -24.10 7.63
CA VAL A 445 -28.28 -23.49 7.17
C VAL A 445 -28.63 -22.24 6.39
N LYS A 446 -28.54 -21.05 7.01
CA LYS A 446 -28.45 -19.82 6.24
C LYS A 446 -27.06 -19.84 5.55
N PRO A 447 -26.98 -19.83 4.21
CA PRO A 447 -25.69 -19.68 3.54
C PRO A 447 -25.07 -18.37 4.03
N GLY A 448 -23.90 -18.46 4.63
CA GLY A 448 -23.15 -17.27 5.07
C GLY A 448 -22.95 -16.31 3.91
N VAL A 449 -22.88 -15.02 4.20
CA VAL A 449 -22.73 -13.91 3.26
C VAL A 449 -21.51 -14.08 2.29
N PHE A 450 -20.63 -15.06 2.51
CA PHE A 450 -19.48 -15.39 1.70
C PHE A 450 -19.55 -16.77 1.01
N GLY A 451 -20.73 -17.37 0.95
CA GLY A 451 -20.94 -18.62 0.22
C GLY A 451 -21.10 -18.37 -1.27
N LYS A 452 -19.99 -18.36 -1.98
CA LYS A 452 -19.69 -18.85 -3.32
C LYS A 452 -18.34 -18.30 -3.77
N THR A 453 -17.29 -19.05 -3.46
CA THR A 453 -16.04 -18.95 -4.24
C THR A 453 -16.21 -19.85 -5.46
N HIS A 454 -16.30 -19.23 -6.63
CA HIS A 454 -15.87 -19.84 -7.87
C HIS A 454 -14.39 -19.58 -8.09
#